data_d9e2465388582abc3a83c122e641825a
#
_entry.id   d9e2465388582abc3a83c122e641825a
#
_cell.length_a   1.000
_cell.length_b   1.000
_cell.length_c   1.000
_cell.angle_alpha   90.00
_cell.angle_beta   90.00
_cell.angle_gamma   90.00
#
_symmetry.space_group_name_H-M   'P 1'
#
loop_
_entity.id
_entity.type
_entity.pdbx_description
1 polymer ?
#
loop_
_entity_poly.entity_id
_entity_poly.type
_entity_poly.pdbx_seq_one_letter_code
_entity_poly.pdbx_strand_id
1 'polypeptide(L)'
;MAFQPIIDVVERKVLAQEALVRGAAGEDAGFVLSQISDDSRYAFDQLCRTTAIDLAAGLGLAGDGALLSINFLPNAVYEPRACIRQTLLAAGRANFPLQNILFEFTETERVDTAHLLGILNAYRAIGFKTAIDDFGSGYSGLRLLAQFQPDFVKIDMDLVRDVDTDRAKRAIVANVLRKLHDLEIAAICEGVETVDEYRCLRNLGVRLMQGYLFAKPAFAALAEPTWP
;
A
#
# COMPACT_ATOMS: atom_id res chain seq x y z
N MET A 1 14.13 -5.74 -2.80
CA MET A 1 12.93 -5.30 -2.04
C MET A 1 13.17 -5.42 -0.55
N ALA A 2 12.59 -4.52 0.23
CA ALA A 2 12.36 -4.71 1.67
C ALA A 2 10.87 -4.91 1.89
N PHE A 3 10.48 -5.59 2.98
CA PHE A 3 9.07 -5.77 3.32
C PHE A 3 8.77 -5.14 4.67
N GLN A 4 7.65 -4.42 4.75
CA GLN A 4 7.17 -3.82 5.99
C GLN A 4 5.76 -4.30 6.30
N PRO A 5 5.48 -4.80 7.51
CA PRO A 5 4.16 -5.32 7.85
C PRO A 5 3.14 -4.20 8.03
N ILE A 6 1.95 -4.43 7.48
CA ILE A 6 0.71 -3.75 7.83
C ILE A 6 -0.01 -4.69 8.79
N ILE A 7 -0.32 -4.21 9.98
CA ILE A 7 -0.83 -5.06 11.06
C ILE A 7 -2.30 -4.78 11.39
N ASP A 8 -3.00 -5.83 11.74
CA ASP A 8 -4.29 -5.77 12.41
C ASP A 8 -4.04 -5.80 13.93
N VAL A 9 -4.19 -4.64 14.56
CA VAL A 9 -3.90 -4.48 16.00
C VAL A 9 -4.99 -5.08 16.90
N VAL A 10 -6.15 -5.47 16.35
CA VAL A 10 -7.23 -6.15 17.07
C VAL A 10 -6.99 -7.66 17.07
N GLU A 11 -6.78 -8.22 15.88
CA GLU A 11 -6.52 -9.66 15.71
C GLU A 11 -5.08 -10.05 16.06
N ARG A 12 -4.19 -9.05 16.27
CA ARG A 12 -2.76 -9.23 16.52
C ARG A 12 -2.10 -10.13 15.46
N LYS A 13 -2.31 -9.78 14.20
CA LYS A 13 -1.74 -10.50 13.06
C LYS A 13 -1.26 -9.55 11.98
N VAL A 14 -0.38 -10.03 11.12
CA VAL A 14 0.01 -9.32 9.90
C VAL A 14 -1.11 -9.47 8.88
N LEU A 15 -1.65 -8.34 8.42
CA LEU A 15 -2.63 -8.30 7.32
C LEU A 15 -1.94 -8.38 5.97
N ALA A 16 -0.86 -7.61 5.82
CA ALA A 16 -0.12 -7.50 4.57
C ALA A 16 1.37 -7.27 4.83
N GLN A 17 2.18 -7.54 3.81
CA GLN A 17 3.57 -7.08 3.73
C GLN A 17 3.70 -6.14 2.54
N GLU A 18 4.07 -4.89 2.78
CA GLU A 18 4.32 -3.93 1.71
C GLU A 18 5.73 -4.12 1.13
N ALA A 19 5.81 -4.32 -0.18
CA ALA A 19 7.06 -4.46 -0.92
C ALA A 19 7.61 -3.08 -1.30
N LEU A 20 8.68 -2.69 -0.62
CA LEU A 20 9.35 -1.41 -0.78
C LEU A 20 10.63 -1.60 -1.61
N VAL A 21 10.74 -0.91 -2.74
CA VAL A 21 11.95 -0.96 -3.56
C VAL A 21 13.16 -0.46 -2.80
N ARG A 22 14.29 -1.13 -3.00
CA ARG A 22 15.61 -0.75 -2.45
C ARG A 22 16.65 -0.96 -3.52
N GLY A 23 17.69 -0.14 -3.50
CA GLY A 23 18.87 -0.34 -4.33
C GLY A 23 19.66 -1.59 -3.90
N ALA A 24 20.65 -1.96 -4.71
CA ALA A 24 21.45 -3.17 -4.49
C ALA A 24 22.30 -3.11 -3.19
N ALA A 25 22.70 -1.90 -2.78
CA ALA A 25 23.43 -1.65 -1.53
C ALA A 25 22.51 -1.21 -0.37
N GLY A 26 21.18 -1.29 -0.56
CA GLY A 26 20.18 -0.94 0.45
C GLY A 26 19.70 0.52 0.36
N GLU A 27 20.01 1.23 -0.71
CA GLU A 27 19.54 2.59 -0.94
C GLU A 27 18.00 2.66 -0.90
N ASP A 28 17.49 3.80 -0.46
CA ASP A 28 16.05 4.01 -0.32
C ASP A 28 15.30 4.12 -1.66
N ALA A 29 13.98 4.10 -1.59
CA ALA A 29 13.12 4.19 -2.76
C ALA A 29 13.32 5.50 -3.53
N GLY A 30 13.53 6.63 -2.84
CA GLY A 30 13.76 7.94 -3.46
C GLY A 30 15.00 7.94 -4.34
N PHE A 31 16.11 7.36 -3.85
CA PHE A 31 17.33 7.21 -4.64
C PHE A 31 17.06 6.34 -5.89
N VAL A 32 16.43 5.18 -5.75
CA VAL A 32 16.15 4.29 -6.87
C VAL A 32 15.26 4.97 -7.91
N LEU A 33 14.16 5.58 -7.48
CA LEU A 33 13.22 6.27 -8.36
C LEU A 33 13.85 7.45 -9.10
N SER A 34 14.80 8.15 -8.48
CA SER A 34 15.53 9.25 -9.12
C SER A 34 16.37 8.81 -10.33
N GLN A 35 16.69 7.52 -10.45
CA GLN A 35 17.43 6.95 -11.57
C GLN A 35 16.53 6.49 -12.74
N ILE A 36 15.20 6.54 -12.57
CA ILE A 36 14.24 6.02 -13.53
C ILE A 36 13.80 7.14 -14.48
N SER A 37 14.12 6.98 -15.76
CA SER A 37 13.64 7.84 -16.84
C SER A 37 12.23 7.43 -17.29
N ASP A 38 11.57 8.30 -18.04
CA ASP A 38 10.28 8.00 -18.64
C ASP A 38 10.33 6.75 -19.55
N ASP A 39 11.44 6.57 -20.30
CA ASP A 39 11.64 5.41 -21.18
C ASP A 39 11.79 4.10 -20.41
N SER A 40 12.34 4.13 -19.19
CA SER A 40 12.56 2.93 -18.36
C SER A 40 11.44 2.65 -17.38
N ARG A 41 10.51 3.59 -17.20
CA ARG A 41 9.44 3.53 -16.17
C ARG A 41 8.59 2.26 -16.25
N TYR A 42 8.15 1.89 -17.45
CA TYR A 42 7.36 0.67 -17.65
C TYR A 42 8.14 -0.59 -17.26
N ALA A 43 9.37 -0.73 -17.76
CA ALA A 43 10.21 -1.89 -17.47
C ALA A 43 10.52 -2.00 -15.96
N PHE A 44 10.78 -0.85 -15.33
CA PHE A 44 11.01 -0.77 -13.89
C PHE A 44 9.78 -1.20 -13.08
N ASP A 45 8.58 -0.68 -13.39
CA ASP A 45 7.33 -1.04 -12.74
C ASP A 45 7.07 -2.56 -12.84
N GLN A 46 7.25 -3.15 -14.03
CA GLN A 46 7.11 -4.59 -14.24
C GLN A 46 8.13 -5.40 -13.43
N LEU A 47 9.39 -4.96 -13.39
CA LEU A 47 10.45 -5.59 -12.61
C LEU A 47 10.12 -5.55 -11.10
N CYS A 48 9.66 -4.42 -10.58
CA CYS A 48 9.26 -4.28 -9.18
C CYS A 48 8.16 -5.28 -8.81
N ARG A 49 7.10 -5.37 -9.62
CA ARG A 49 5.98 -6.28 -9.37
C ARG A 49 6.42 -7.75 -9.37
N THR A 50 7.13 -8.18 -10.39
CA THR A 50 7.58 -9.58 -10.50
C THR A 50 8.57 -9.94 -9.40
N THR A 51 9.53 -9.05 -9.08
CA THR A 51 10.49 -9.25 -8.00
C THR A 51 9.79 -9.33 -6.64
N ALA A 52 8.78 -8.47 -6.37
CA ALA A 52 8.02 -8.50 -5.12
C ALA A 52 7.31 -9.86 -4.95
N ILE A 53 6.65 -10.36 -5.99
CA ILE A 53 5.94 -11.65 -5.96
C ILE A 53 6.90 -12.81 -5.75
N ASP A 54 7.99 -12.88 -6.53
CA ASP A 54 8.96 -13.99 -6.46
C ASP A 54 9.63 -14.04 -5.08
N LEU A 55 10.03 -12.87 -4.52
CA LEU A 55 10.61 -12.79 -3.18
C LEU A 55 9.60 -13.12 -2.08
N ALA A 56 8.40 -12.56 -2.12
CA ALA A 56 7.38 -12.82 -1.11
C ALA A 56 6.98 -14.30 -1.08
N ALA A 57 6.86 -14.94 -2.23
CA ALA A 57 6.59 -16.38 -2.34
C ALA A 57 7.75 -17.19 -1.76
N GLY A 58 9.00 -16.85 -2.10
CA GLY A 58 10.21 -17.50 -1.55
C GLY A 58 10.33 -17.36 -0.03
N LEU A 59 9.77 -16.31 0.56
CA LEU A 59 9.70 -16.07 2.01
C LEU A 59 8.47 -16.72 2.67
N GLY A 60 7.63 -17.43 1.93
CA GLY A 60 6.49 -18.17 2.46
C GLY A 60 5.20 -17.35 2.63
N LEU A 61 5.16 -16.07 2.22
CA LEU A 61 3.99 -15.20 2.42
C LEU A 61 2.70 -15.78 1.81
N ALA A 62 2.81 -16.50 0.70
CA ALA A 62 1.65 -17.11 0.04
C ALA A 62 0.88 -18.12 0.92
N GLY A 63 1.58 -18.78 1.85
CA GLY A 63 1.01 -19.79 2.76
C GLY A 63 0.30 -19.20 3.98
N ASP A 64 0.65 -17.99 4.38
CA ASP A 64 0.14 -17.36 5.61
C ASP A 64 -1.21 -16.66 5.43
N GLY A 65 -1.68 -16.53 4.19
CA GLY A 65 -2.92 -15.81 3.87
C GLY A 65 -2.83 -14.30 3.99
N ALA A 66 -1.66 -13.75 4.33
CA ALA A 66 -1.40 -12.32 4.33
C ALA A 66 -1.33 -11.78 2.89
N LEU A 67 -1.64 -10.50 2.74
CA LEU A 67 -1.56 -9.83 1.44
C LEU A 67 -0.12 -9.43 1.13
N LEU A 68 0.22 -9.42 -0.14
CA LEU A 68 1.40 -8.74 -0.67
C LEU A 68 0.97 -7.40 -1.24
N SER A 69 1.40 -6.30 -0.62
CA SER A 69 1.13 -4.98 -1.15
C SER A 69 2.25 -4.52 -2.07
N ILE A 70 1.88 -4.02 -3.24
CA ILE A 70 2.81 -3.62 -4.31
C ILE A 70 2.41 -2.24 -4.80
N ASN A 71 3.31 -1.29 -4.68
CA ASN A 71 3.18 0.01 -5.31
C ASN A 71 3.28 -0.13 -6.84
N PHE A 72 2.40 0.52 -7.58
CA PHE A 72 2.48 0.59 -9.02
C PHE A 72 2.39 2.03 -9.52
N LEU A 73 2.93 2.27 -10.70
CA LEU A 73 2.93 3.57 -11.36
C LEU A 73 1.82 3.60 -12.43
N PRO A 74 0.66 4.27 -12.17
CA PRO A 74 -0.43 4.31 -13.15
C PRO A 74 -0.02 4.83 -14.52
N ASN A 75 0.89 5.81 -14.57
CA ASN A 75 1.43 6.34 -15.83
C ASN A 75 2.35 5.36 -16.59
N ALA A 76 2.79 4.27 -15.95
CA ALA A 76 3.50 3.18 -16.63
C ALA A 76 2.55 2.18 -17.31
N VAL A 77 1.24 2.23 -17.00
CA VAL A 77 0.25 1.29 -17.52
C VAL A 77 -0.46 1.90 -18.72
N TYR A 78 -0.03 1.57 -19.93
CA TYR A 78 -0.65 2.07 -21.18
C TYR A 78 -1.86 1.24 -21.60
N GLU A 79 -1.88 -0.07 -21.34
CA GLU A 79 -3.00 -0.99 -21.58
C GLU A 79 -3.08 -1.98 -20.41
N PRO A 80 -4.12 -1.90 -19.54
CA PRO A 80 -4.17 -2.64 -18.28
C PRO A 80 -4.03 -4.15 -18.44
N ARG A 81 -4.73 -4.75 -19.43
CA ARG A 81 -4.71 -6.19 -19.66
C ARG A 81 -3.38 -6.70 -20.23
N ALA A 82 -2.70 -5.88 -21.04
CA ALA A 82 -1.39 -6.23 -21.56
C ALA A 82 -0.32 -6.07 -20.49
N CYS A 83 -0.32 -4.95 -19.77
CA CYS A 83 0.67 -4.63 -18.75
C CYS A 83 0.63 -5.58 -17.55
N ILE A 84 -0.54 -6.13 -17.17
CA ILE A 84 -0.66 -7.04 -16.03
C ILE A 84 -0.16 -8.46 -16.32
N ARG A 85 0.11 -8.80 -17.58
CA ARG A 85 0.45 -10.17 -18.01
C ARG A 85 1.69 -10.74 -17.31
N GLN A 86 2.73 -9.94 -17.14
CA GLN A 86 3.94 -10.38 -16.44
C GLN A 86 3.67 -10.67 -14.96
N THR A 87 2.85 -9.86 -14.31
CA THR A 87 2.39 -10.08 -12.94
C THR A 87 1.65 -11.41 -12.81
N LEU A 88 0.71 -11.69 -13.73
CA LEU A 88 -0.04 -12.95 -13.73
C LEU A 88 0.87 -14.18 -13.95
N LEU A 89 1.86 -14.06 -14.83
CA LEU A 89 2.85 -15.12 -15.05
C LEU A 89 3.73 -15.34 -13.80
N ALA A 90 4.17 -14.27 -13.14
CA ALA A 90 4.95 -14.37 -11.90
C ALA A 90 4.11 -15.02 -10.77
N ALA A 91 2.88 -14.56 -10.56
CA ALA A 91 1.97 -15.14 -9.57
C ALA A 91 1.69 -16.62 -9.85
N GLY A 92 1.47 -17.00 -11.13
CA GLY A 92 1.28 -18.39 -11.53
C GLY A 92 2.50 -19.28 -11.27
N ARG A 93 3.72 -18.79 -11.59
CA ARG A 93 4.96 -19.53 -11.31
C ARG A 93 5.18 -19.72 -9.80
N ALA A 94 4.90 -18.70 -9.03
CA ALA A 94 5.09 -18.68 -7.59
C ALA A 94 3.94 -19.34 -6.81
N ASN A 95 2.88 -19.80 -7.46
CA ASN A 95 1.62 -20.24 -6.85
C ASN A 95 1.08 -19.19 -5.85
N PHE A 96 1.26 -17.91 -6.16
CA PHE A 96 0.78 -16.80 -5.31
C PHE A 96 -0.67 -16.48 -5.66
N PRO A 97 -1.63 -16.58 -4.71
CA PRO A 97 -3.05 -16.30 -5.00
C PRO A 97 -3.27 -14.85 -5.42
N LEU A 98 -3.97 -14.61 -6.52
CA LEU A 98 -4.20 -13.24 -7.03
C LEU A 98 -4.99 -12.38 -6.05
N GLN A 99 -5.94 -12.95 -5.31
CA GLN A 99 -6.71 -12.26 -4.26
C GLN A 99 -5.86 -11.83 -3.06
N ASN A 100 -4.63 -12.33 -2.95
CA ASN A 100 -3.66 -11.92 -1.92
C ASN A 100 -2.69 -10.84 -2.43
N ILE A 101 -2.85 -10.35 -3.66
CA ILE A 101 -2.08 -9.22 -4.19
C ILE A 101 -2.92 -7.96 -4.04
N LEU A 102 -2.35 -6.96 -3.37
CA LEU A 102 -2.88 -5.62 -3.17
C LEU A 102 -2.05 -4.64 -3.99
N PHE A 103 -2.68 -3.90 -4.91
CA PHE A 103 -2.02 -2.85 -5.65
C PHE A 103 -2.29 -1.48 -5.02
N GLU A 104 -1.21 -0.76 -4.72
CA GLU A 104 -1.25 0.59 -4.15
C GLU A 104 -0.84 1.63 -5.20
N PHE A 105 -1.51 2.77 -5.19
CA PHE A 105 -1.15 3.92 -6.02
C PHE A 105 -1.35 5.21 -5.23
N THR A 106 -0.46 6.17 -5.45
CA THR A 106 -0.48 7.43 -4.71
C THR A 106 -1.49 8.41 -5.27
N GLU A 107 -2.14 9.16 -4.38
CA GLU A 107 -3.06 10.26 -4.73
C GLU A 107 -2.35 11.39 -5.50
N THR A 108 -1.05 11.56 -5.29
CA THR A 108 -0.24 12.68 -5.80
C THR A 108 0.17 12.52 -7.25
N GLU A 109 0.12 11.31 -7.82
CA GLU A 109 0.48 11.09 -9.21
C GLU A 109 -0.54 11.75 -10.14
N ARG A 110 -0.07 12.64 -11.02
CA ARG A 110 -0.94 13.28 -12.03
C ARG A 110 -1.29 12.28 -13.12
N VAL A 111 -2.44 11.65 -12.96
CA VAL A 111 -2.98 10.66 -13.91
C VAL A 111 -4.32 11.14 -14.44
N ASP A 112 -4.61 10.86 -15.71
CA ASP A 112 -5.96 10.99 -16.23
C ASP A 112 -6.91 10.08 -15.44
N THR A 113 -7.97 10.67 -14.89
CA THR A 113 -8.90 9.94 -14.01
C THR A 113 -9.59 8.79 -14.73
N ALA A 114 -9.95 8.95 -16.01
CA ALA A 114 -10.62 7.89 -16.77
C ALA A 114 -9.67 6.72 -17.03
N HIS A 115 -8.39 7.01 -17.31
CA HIS A 115 -7.35 6.01 -17.45
C HIS A 115 -7.13 5.23 -16.16
N LEU A 116 -6.98 5.92 -15.02
CA LEU A 116 -6.83 5.29 -13.72
C LEU A 116 -8.02 4.38 -13.37
N LEU A 117 -9.24 4.86 -13.57
CA LEU A 117 -10.46 4.06 -13.35
C LEU A 117 -10.49 2.80 -14.24
N GLY A 118 -10.01 2.90 -15.49
CA GLY A 118 -9.85 1.77 -16.39
C GLY A 118 -8.91 0.70 -15.84
N ILE A 119 -7.76 1.11 -15.29
CA ILE A 119 -6.80 0.22 -14.64
C ILE A 119 -7.42 -0.47 -13.41
N LEU A 120 -7.99 0.32 -12.50
CA LEU A 120 -8.54 -0.18 -11.24
C LEU A 120 -9.68 -1.17 -11.45
N ASN A 121 -10.59 -0.88 -12.39
CA ASN A 121 -11.67 -1.79 -12.73
C ASN A 121 -11.16 -3.09 -13.37
N ALA A 122 -10.13 -3.01 -14.23
CA ALA A 122 -9.50 -4.20 -14.81
C ALA A 122 -8.82 -5.06 -13.74
N TYR A 123 -8.10 -4.46 -12.80
CA TYR A 123 -7.42 -5.17 -11.71
C TYR A 123 -8.42 -5.84 -10.76
N ARG A 124 -9.48 -5.14 -10.38
CA ARG A 124 -10.58 -5.71 -9.58
C ARG A 124 -11.26 -6.89 -10.29
N ALA A 125 -11.51 -6.80 -11.59
CA ALA A 125 -12.12 -7.87 -12.37
C ALA A 125 -11.24 -9.14 -12.47
N ILE A 126 -9.92 -9.00 -12.32
CA ILE A 126 -8.96 -10.11 -12.26
C ILE A 126 -8.95 -10.74 -10.85
N GLY A 127 -9.39 -10.02 -9.83
CA GLY A 127 -9.44 -10.48 -8.44
C GLY A 127 -8.37 -9.87 -7.53
N PHE A 128 -7.60 -8.89 -8.01
CA PHE A 128 -6.67 -8.12 -7.18
C PHE A 128 -7.42 -7.20 -6.23
N LYS A 129 -6.80 -6.92 -5.09
CA LYS A 129 -7.21 -5.84 -4.19
C LYS A 129 -6.54 -4.53 -4.59
N THR A 130 -7.14 -3.42 -4.16
CA THR A 130 -6.65 -2.08 -4.49
C THR A 130 -6.60 -1.19 -3.25
N ALA A 131 -5.60 -0.31 -3.20
CA ALA A 131 -5.48 0.73 -2.18
C ALA A 131 -5.11 2.09 -2.78
N ILE A 132 -5.66 3.16 -2.21
CA ILE A 132 -5.14 4.52 -2.41
C ILE A 132 -4.11 4.76 -1.31
N ASP A 133 -2.91 5.16 -1.74
CA ASP A 133 -1.80 5.50 -0.86
C ASP A 133 -1.65 7.01 -0.68
N ASP A 134 -0.97 7.44 0.41
CA ASP A 134 -0.72 8.85 0.78
C ASP A 134 -2.00 9.70 0.84
N PHE A 135 -3.13 9.12 1.26
CA PHE A 135 -4.41 9.82 1.29
C PHE A 135 -4.40 10.99 2.27
N GLY A 136 -4.65 12.17 1.73
CA GLY A 136 -4.65 13.43 2.48
C GLY A 136 -3.46 14.32 2.16
N SER A 137 -2.46 13.83 1.41
CA SER A 137 -1.32 14.63 0.94
C SER A 137 -1.61 15.42 -0.34
N GLY A 138 -2.67 15.03 -1.10
CA GLY A 138 -3.04 15.57 -2.40
C GLY A 138 -4.42 16.23 -2.43
N TYR A 139 -4.88 16.55 -3.67
CA TYR A 139 -6.14 17.28 -3.90
C TYR A 139 -7.26 16.41 -4.48
N SER A 140 -6.98 15.17 -4.88
CA SER A 140 -7.87 14.36 -5.73
C SER A 140 -8.60 13.24 -5.03
N GLY A 141 -8.19 12.83 -3.83
CA GLY A 141 -8.63 11.62 -3.15
C GLY A 141 -10.13 11.51 -2.94
N LEU A 142 -10.78 12.57 -2.44
CA LEU A 142 -12.24 12.56 -2.25
C LEU A 142 -13.01 12.44 -3.56
N ARG A 143 -12.51 13.06 -4.64
CA ARG A 143 -13.13 12.96 -5.97
C ARG A 143 -12.98 11.54 -6.53
N LEU A 144 -11.83 10.92 -6.31
CA LEU A 144 -11.58 9.55 -6.73
C LEU A 144 -12.45 8.55 -5.96
N LEU A 145 -12.57 8.72 -4.62
CA LEU A 145 -13.46 7.89 -3.79
C LEU A 145 -14.93 7.96 -4.23
N ALA A 146 -15.39 9.09 -4.76
CA ALA A 146 -16.74 9.20 -5.29
C ALA A 146 -16.97 8.37 -6.56
N GLN A 147 -15.91 8.02 -7.29
CA GLN A 147 -15.96 7.29 -8.56
C GLN A 147 -15.51 5.82 -8.44
N PHE A 148 -14.66 5.54 -7.48
CA PHE A 148 -14.10 4.21 -7.22
C PHE A 148 -13.85 4.01 -5.72
N GLN A 149 -14.41 2.96 -5.16
CA GLN A 149 -14.19 2.56 -3.78
C GLN A 149 -13.14 1.42 -3.78
N PRO A 150 -11.88 1.70 -3.36
CA PRO A 150 -10.86 0.66 -3.21
C PRO A 150 -11.15 -0.24 -2.00
N ASP A 151 -10.42 -1.34 -1.87
CA ASP A 151 -10.50 -2.18 -0.66
C ASP A 151 -9.91 -1.46 0.56
N PHE A 152 -8.85 -0.66 0.35
CA PHE A 152 -8.14 0.05 1.41
C PHE A 152 -7.84 1.50 1.02
N VAL A 153 -7.71 2.34 2.05
CA VAL A 153 -7.12 3.68 1.96
C VAL A 153 -6.06 3.80 3.05
N LYS A 154 -4.85 4.17 2.67
CA LYS A 154 -3.72 4.41 3.57
C LYS A 154 -3.69 5.90 3.89
N ILE A 155 -3.92 6.24 5.15
CA ILE A 155 -3.90 7.63 5.64
C ILE A 155 -2.45 8.03 5.83
N ASP A 156 -2.06 9.09 5.13
CA ASP A 156 -0.70 9.60 5.05
C ASP A 156 -0.09 9.89 6.44
N MET A 157 1.20 9.58 6.57
CA MET A 157 1.95 9.75 7.81
C MET A 157 1.96 11.18 8.33
N ASP A 158 1.87 12.20 7.48
CA ASP A 158 1.85 13.59 7.92
C ASP A 158 0.56 13.95 8.69
N LEU A 159 -0.54 13.23 8.44
CA LEU A 159 -1.78 13.34 9.23
C LEU A 159 -1.73 12.51 10.52
N VAL A 160 -0.99 11.40 10.51
CA VAL A 160 -0.84 10.49 11.65
C VAL A 160 0.16 11.02 12.68
N ARG A 161 1.24 11.63 12.22
CA ARG A 161 2.27 12.22 13.09
C ARG A 161 1.67 13.25 14.04
N ASP A 162 1.95 13.12 15.35
CA ASP A 162 1.45 14.00 16.42
C ASP A 162 -0.10 14.03 16.55
N VAL A 163 -0.83 13.03 16.05
CA VAL A 163 -2.29 12.94 16.11
C VAL A 163 -2.82 12.93 17.54
N ASP A 164 -2.02 12.52 18.50
CA ASP A 164 -2.33 12.49 19.94
C ASP A 164 -2.28 13.89 20.57
N THR A 165 -1.43 14.78 20.07
CA THR A 165 -1.24 16.13 20.60
C THR A 165 -1.89 17.21 19.72
N ASP A 166 -1.94 17.02 18.40
CA ASP A 166 -2.54 17.98 17.46
C ASP A 166 -4.05 17.75 17.31
N ARG A 167 -4.84 18.70 17.87
CA ARG A 167 -6.31 18.65 17.79
C ARG A 167 -6.84 18.72 16.35
N ALA A 168 -6.18 19.46 15.47
CA ALA A 168 -6.63 19.63 14.09
C ALA A 168 -6.43 18.35 13.30
N LYS A 169 -5.24 17.74 13.38
CA LYS A 169 -4.94 16.45 12.76
C LYS A 169 -5.90 15.38 13.26
N ARG A 170 -6.10 15.27 14.57
CA ARG A 170 -7.04 14.32 15.16
C ARG A 170 -8.46 14.48 14.63
N ALA A 171 -8.95 15.71 14.50
CA ALA A 171 -10.28 15.97 13.95
C ALA A 171 -10.38 15.61 12.47
N ILE A 172 -9.33 15.88 11.68
CA ILE A 172 -9.26 15.50 10.26
C ILE A 172 -9.28 13.98 10.12
N VAL A 173 -8.39 13.26 10.82
CA VAL A 173 -8.30 11.79 10.80
C VAL A 173 -9.64 11.17 11.20
N ALA A 174 -10.27 11.63 12.29
CA ALA A 174 -11.57 11.13 12.73
C ALA A 174 -12.67 11.30 11.66
N ASN A 175 -12.67 12.42 10.92
CA ASN A 175 -13.64 12.66 9.84
C ASN A 175 -13.34 11.80 8.59
N VAL A 176 -12.07 11.59 8.26
CA VAL A 176 -11.66 10.67 7.17
C VAL A 176 -12.10 9.26 7.51
N LEU A 177 -11.78 8.75 8.70
CA LEU A 177 -12.18 7.40 9.16
C LEU A 177 -13.68 7.18 9.06
N ARG A 178 -14.50 8.16 9.46
CA ARG A 178 -15.96 8.06 9.34
C ARG A 178 -16.41 7.94 7.88
N LYS A 179 -15.86 8.77 6.98
CA LYS A 179 -16.19 8.69 5.55
C LYS A 179 -15.80 7.35 4.93
N LEU A 180 -14.63 6.82 5.29
CA LEU A 180 -14.19 5.52 4.81
C LEU A 180 -15.08 4.40 5.32
N HIS A 181 -15.49 4.47 6.60
CA HIS A 181 -16.45 3.54 7.18
C HIS A 181 -17.80 3.56 6.45
N ASP A 182 -18.35 4.75 6.17
CA ASP A 182 -19.63 4.91 5.46
C ASP A 182 -19.57 4.37 4.01
N LEU A 183 -18.36 4.31 3.43
CA LEU A 183 -18.10 3.74 2.10
C LEU A 183 -17.66 2.26 2.13
N GLU A 184 -17.64 1.63 3.31
CA GLU A 184 -17.17 0.24 3.51
C GLU A 184 -15.72 0.02 3.09
N ILE A 185 -14.86 1.05 3.20
CA ILE A 185 -13.44 1.02 2.86
C ILE A 185 -12.62 0.85 4.13
N ALA A 186 -11.68 -0.10 4.14
CA ALA A 186 -10.80 -0.29 5.28
C ALA A 186 -9.69 0.79 5.30
N ALA A 187 -9.55 1.46 6.46
CA ALA A 187 -8.50 2.46 6.66
C ALA A 187 -7.23 1.83 7.25
N ILE A 188 -6.07 2.16 6.70
CA ILE A 188 -4.74 1.88 7.24
C ILE A 188 -4.12 3.21 7.65
N CYS A 189 -3.67 3.36 8.90
CA CYS A 189 -2.91 4.54 9.35
C CYS A 189 -1.43 4.23 9.26
N GLU A 190 -0.69 5.08 8.53
CA GLU A 190 0.73 4.91 8.27
C GLU A 190 1.61 5.75 9.19
N GLY A 191 2.90 5.39 9.25
CA GLY A 191 3.89 6.18 9.95
C GLY A 191 3.72 6.24 11.47
N VAL A 192 3.04 5.26 12.08
CA VAL A 192 2.87 5.19 13.54
C VAL A 192 4.22 4.88 14.19
N GLU A 193 4.76 5.81 14.98
CA GLU A 193 6.07 5.67 15.61
C GLU A 193 6.03 5.66 17.13
N THR A 194 4.98 6.22 17.75
CA THR A 194 4.87 6.34 19.19
C THR A 194 3.69 5.56 19.75
N VAL A 195 3.80 5.16 21.02
CA VAL A 195 2.72 4.49 21.75
C VAL A 195 1.51 5.43 21.94
N ASP A 196 1.74 6.73 22.03
CA ASP A 196 0.67 7.70 22.26
C ASP A 196 -0.11 7.97 20.96
N GLU A 197 0.54 8.04 19.79
CA GLU A 197 -0.13 8.01 18.48
C GLU A 197 -0.97 6.72 18.32
N TYR A 198 -0.38 5.56 18.61
CA TYR A 198 -1.08 4.27 18.58
C TYR A 198 -2.35 4.28 19.45
N ARG A 199 -2.24 4.72 20.73
CA ARG A 199 -3.39 4.80 21.64
C ARG A 199 -4.46 5.76 21.14
N CYS A 200 -4.06 6.92 20.61
CA CYS A 200 -4.98 7.89 20.02
C CYS A 200 -5.75 7.28 18.85
N LEU A 201 -5.06 6.65 17.90
CA LEU A 201 -5.66 5.99 16.74
C LEU A 201 -6.58 4.83 17.15
N ARG A 202 -6.18 4.02 18.14
CA ARG A 202 -7.04 2.97 18.72
C ARG A 202 -8.35 3.54 19.27
N ASN A 203 -8.28 4.66 20.00
CA ASN A 203 -9.46 5.34 20.54
C ASN A 203 -10.36 5.94 19.44
N LEU A 204 -9.80 6.24 18.26
CA LEU A 204 -10.55 6.64 17.07
C LEU A 204 -11.13 5.45 16.30
N GLY A 205 -10.89 4.21 16.75
CA GLY A 205 -11.41 2.99 16.13
C GLY A 205 -10.54 2.41 15.03
N VAL A 206 -9.31 2.90 14.84
CA VAL A 206 -8.38 2.37 13.83
C VAL A 206 -7.98 0.93 14.18
N ARG A 207 -8.11 0.05 13.20
CA ARG A 207 -7.78 -1.37 13.31
C ARG A 207 -6.48 -1.72 12.59
N LEU A 208 -6.22 -1.11 11.44
CA LEU A 208 -5.06 -1.43 10.61
C LEU A 208 -4.03 -0.31 10.70
N MET A 209 -2.79 -0.67 10.98
CA MET A 209 -1.70 0.28 11.19
C MET A 209 -0.40 -0.22 10.58
N GLN A 210 0.45 0.74 10.21
CA GLN A 210 1.82 0.52 9.76
C GLN A 210 2.72 1.59 10.35
N GLY A 211 3.94 1.23 10.72
CA GLY A 211 4.89 2.19 11.23
C GLY A 211 6.05 1.57 12.01
N TYR A 212 7.04 2.38 12.33
CA TYR A 212 8.27 1.93 13.01
C TYR A 212 8.03 1.53 14.46
N LEU A 213 6.89 1.89 15.03
CA LEU A 213 6.47 1.36 16.33
C LEU A 213 6.37 -0.17 16.31
N PHE A 214 5.94 -0.73 15.18
CA PHE A 214 5.73 -2.17 15.02
C PHE A 214 6.93 -2.85 14.39
N ALA A 215 7.35 -2.39 13.21
CA ALA A 215 8.54 -2.87 12.54
C ALA A 215 9.06 -1.88 11.50
N LYS A 216 10.37 -1.85 11.31
CA LYS A 216 11.00 -1.22 10.15
C LYS A 216 10.98 -2.18 8.96
N PRO A 217 11.04 -1.68 7.71
CA PRO A 217 11.22 -2.55 6.55
C PRO A 217 12.45 -3.43 6.68
N ALA A 218 12.30 -4.76 6.45
CA ALA A 218 13.40 -5.70 6.46
C ALA A 218 13.83 -6.05 5.03
N PHE A 219 15.13 -5.88 4.70
CA PHE A 219 15.67 -6.15 3.38
C PHE A 219 15.66 -7.65 3.09
N ALA A 220 15.01 -8.05 1.99
CA ALA A 220 14.86 -9.43 1.54
C ALA A 220 14.35 -10.40 2.64
N ALA A 221 13.56 -9.88 3.59
CA ALA A 221 13.00 -10.67 4.69
C ALA A 221 11.65 -10.10 5.10
N LEU A 222 10.77 -10.93 5.68
CA LEU A 222 9.53 -10.49 6.32
C LEU A 222 9.86 -10.02 7.73
N ALA A 223 9.57 -8.76 8.04
CA ALA A 223 9.79 -8.22 9.37
C ALA A 223 8.72 -8.74 10.34
N GLU A 224 9.16 -9.23 11.50
CA GLU A 224 8.26 -9.62 12.59
C GLU A 224 7.83 -8.37 13.38
N PRO A 225 6.52 -8.12 13.57
CA PRO A 225 6.06 -6.96 14.29
C PRO A 225 6.20 -7.12 15.80
N THR A 226 6.58 -6.03 16.48
CA THR A 226 6.41 -5.87 17.92
C THR A 226 4.98 -5.40 18.23
N TRP A 227 4.47 -5.79 19.39
CA TRP A 227 3.10 -5.49 19.79
C TRP A 227 3.12 -4.60 21.04
N PRO A 228 2.74 -3.30 20.94
CA PRO A 228 2.69 -2.38 22.08
C PRO A 228 1.58 -2.69 23.07
#